data_eab834dda2f5b644c61b350e6690d74c
#
_entry.id   eab834dda2f5b644c61b350e6690d74c
#
_cell.length_a   1.000
_cell.length_b   1.000
_cell.length_c   1.000
_cell.angle_alpha   90.00
_cell.angle_beta   90.00
_cell.angle_gamma   90.00
#
_symmetry.space_group_name_H-M   'P 1'
#
loop_
_entity.id
_entity.type
_entity.pdbx_description
1 polymer ?
#
loop_
_entity_poly.entity_id
_entity_poly.type
_entity_poly.pdbx_seq_one_letter_code
_entity_poly.pdbx_strand_id
1 'polypeptide(L)'
;MLTSVKNEKKGMEGYVYVSYGHPKYLKHTIASIITLRRYDKKRPVALICSDKQRKIIEEQNLTELFDVLHPLPEEHSSIVGFKHNVDKYMLFEKNLFLDSDIVWCKNPDPLWKSFSIFDFTITGNLISDSFFGATKGVGVLFDVVFRRRKRTLNRFGLTYLSRVQSGMIYASDHELTKKVCELAGEMLDRKDETHFRSRKMEQGRTMESCEWSLAMAMSKLNVPVFPWLQGHESPQLDYISELTEHDDDFHYVRCKYYSHDFVFSFRGLKSNWFRSSLYKFFSLFTGMGDYLYVTPYCIHFGWYHQKVPFNSFSEVVWKKITDNPLSIQSVREYVNIVNQ
;
A
#
# COMPACT_ATOMS: atom_id res chain seq x y z
N MET A 1 -2.45 15.45 -28.96
CA MET A 1 -3.75 15.91 -28.44
C MET A 1 -3.83 15.63 -26.93
N LEU A 2 -3.33 16.53 -26.09
CA LEU A 2 -3.18 16.39 -24.62
C LEU A 2 -3.72 17.64 -23.88
N THR A 3 -4.88 18.17 -24.29
CA THR A 3 -5.31 19.50 -23.83
C THR A 3 -6.76 19.60 -23.35
N SER A 4 -7.41 18.51 -22.93
CA SER A 4 -8.80 18.66 -22.45
C SER A 4 -9.06 18.24 -20.98
N VAL A 5 -8.07 17.82 -20.22
CA VAL A 5 -8.29 17.24 -18.88
C VAL A 5 -8.20 18.25 -17.73
N LYS A 6 -7.81 19.51 -17.98
CA LYS A 6 -7.53 20.48 -16.90
C LYS A 6 -8.75 21.13 -16.24
N ASN A 7 -9.94 21.09 -16.79
CA ASN A 7 -11.09 21.89 -16.29
C ASN A 7 -12.18 21.11 -15.52
N GLU A 8 -12.13 19.78 -15.47
CA GLU A 8 -13.17 18.99 -14.77
C GLU A 8 -12.73 18.41 -13.41
N LYS A 9 -11.53 18.75 -12.93
CA LYS A 9 -10.90 18.10 -11.77
C LYS A 9 -11.30 18.68 -10.41
N LYS A 10 -12.04 19.78 -10.36
CA LYS A 10 -12.39 20.47 -9.12
C LYS A 10 -13.42 19.67 -8.32
N GLY A 11 -13.06 19.20 -7.12
CA GLY A 11 -13.93 18.43 -6.23
C GLY A 11 -13.83 16.90 -6.39
N MET A 12 -12.95 16.38 -7.23
CA MET A 12 -12.91 14.95 -7.56
C MET A 12 -11.95 14.16 -6.66
N GLU A 13 -12.49 13.18 -5.96
CA GLU A 13 -11.74 12.14 -5.27
C GLU A 13 -11.39 11.03 -6.27
N GLY A 14 -10.14 10.53 -6.29
CA GLY A 14 -9.77 9.48 -7.23
C GLY A 14 -8.64 8.56 -6.73
N TYR A 15 -8.64 7.35 -7.26
CA TYR A 15 -7.65 6.32 -6.96
C TYR A 15 -6.52 6.39 -7.97
N VAL A 16 -5.28 6.30 -7.49
CA VAL A 16 -4.08 6.35 -8.33
C VAL A 16 -3.25 5.09 -8.09
N TYR A 17 -3.17 4.25 -9.10
CA TYR A 17 -2.32 3.06 -9.11
C TYR A 17 -1.04 3.31 -9.91
N VAL A 18 -0.01 2.53 -9.63
CA VAL A 18 1.23 2.53 -10.42
C VAL A 18 1.58 1.11 -10.86
N SER A 19 2.00 0.96 -12.13
CA SER A 19 2.46 -0.32 -12.66
C SER A 19 3.68 -0.14 -13.54
N TYR A 20 4.77 -0.86 -13.22
CA TYR A 20 6.02 -0.88 -13.99
C TYR A 20 6.73 -2.22 -13.82
N GLY A 21 7.77 -2.44 -14.62
CA GLY A 21 8.60 -3.65 -14.54
C GLY A 21 7.90 -4.90 -15.05
N HIS A 22 7.73 -5.93 -14.23
CA HIS A 22 7.17 -7.22 -14.67
C HIS A 22 5.65 -7.14 -14.94
N PRO A 23 5.14 -7.75 -16.04
CA PRO A 23 3.71 -7.72 -16.40
C PRO A 23 2.74 -8.19 -15.29
N LYS A 24 3.20 -9.05 -14.38
CA LYS A 24 2.38 -9.48 -13.23
C LYS A 24 1.82 -8.31 -12.39
N TYR A 25 2.57 -7.19 -12.31
CA TYR A 25 2.10 -6.03 -11.55
C TYR A 25 0.90 -5.35 -12.20
N LEU A 26 0.80 -5.38 -13.54
CA LEU A 26 -0.40 -4.95 -14.24
C LEU A 26 -1.59 -5.86 -13.91
N LYS A 27 -1.38 -7.20 -13.92
CA LYS A 27 -2.42 -8.17 -13.53
C LYS A 27 -2.89 -7.93 -12.09
N HIS A 28 -1.96 -7.68 -11.17
CA HIS A 28 -2.27 -7.33 -9.78
C HIS A 28 -3.11 -6.04 -9.71
N THR A 29 -2.70 -4.99 -10.43
CA THR A 29 -3.44 -3.72 -10.45
C THR A 29 -4.87 -3.92 -10.94
N ILE A 30 -5.05 -4.67 -12.02
CA ILE A 30 -6.38 -4.96 -12.58
C ILE A 30 -7.22 -5.76 -11.58
N ALA A 31 -6.65 -6.78 -10.95
CA ALA A 31 -7.35 -7.56 -9.93
C ALA A 31 -7.77 -6.66 -8.74
N SER A 32 -6.92 -5.75 -8.30
CA SER A 32 -7.25 -4.77 -7.27
C SER A 32 -8.41 -3.87 -7.70
N ILE A 33 -8.36 -3.31 -8.92
CA ILE A 33 -9.43 -2.46 -9.47
C ILE A 33 -10.76 -3.22 -9.57
N ILE A 34 -10.75 -4.47 -9.97
CA ILE A 34 -11.97 -5.29 -10.02
C ILE A 34 -12.60 -5.43 -8.63
N THR A 35 -11.79 -5.71 -7.60
CA THR A 35 -12.33 -5.77 -6.23
C THR A 35 -12.83 -4.41 -5.75
N LEU A 36 -12.17 -3.29 -6.10
CA LEU A 36 -12.62 -1.93 -5.82
C LEU A 36 -13.97 -1.65 -6.46
N ARG A 37 -14.15 -1.98 -7.75
CA ARG A 37 -15.36 -1.68 -8.52
C ARG A 37 -16.60 -2.43 -8.05
N ARG A 38 -16.44 -3.46 -7.21
CA ARG A 38 -17.58 -4.09 -6.49
C ARG A 38 -18.28 -3.11 -5.56
N TYR A 39 -17.52 -2.18 -4.99
CA TYR A 39 -17.99 -1.25 -3.96
C TYR A 39 -18.07 0.20 -4.44
N ASP A 40 -17.10 0.65 -5.24
CA ASP A 40 -17.04 2.03 -5.75
C ASP A 40 -17.01 2.05 -7.27
N LYS A 41 -18.16 2.45 -7.85
CA LYS A 41 -18.35 2.60 -9.30
C LYS A 41 -18.25 4.06 -9.76
N LYS A 42 -18.04 5.01 -8.83
CA LYS A 42 -18.17 6.44 -9.12
C LYS A 42 -16.80 7.14 -9.23
N ARG A 43 -15.90 6.89 -8.27
CA ARG A 43 -14.61 7.58 -8.26
C ARG A 43 -13.72 7.10 -9.40
N PRO A 44 -13.07 8.03 -10.11
CA PRO A 44 -12.17 7.68 -11.19
C PRO A 44 -10.94 6.89 -10.68
N VAL A 45 -10.42 6.05 -11.58
CA VAL A 45 -9.19 5.30 -11.38
C VAL A 45 -8.17 5.75 -12.42
N ALA A 46 -7.04 6.22 -11.95
CA ALA A 46 -5.88 6.50 -12.77
C ALA A 46 -4.85 5.39 -12.66
N LEU A 47 -4.24 5.03 -13.77
CA LEU A 47 -3.05 4.19 -13.81
C LEU A 47 -1.86 4.99 -14.35
N ILE A 48 -0.82 5.06 -13.55
CA ILE A 48 0.49 5.58 -13.94
C ILE A 48 1.33 4.36 -14.32
N CYS A 49 1.73 4.27 -15.59
CA CYS A 49 2.40 3.06 -16.06
C CYS A 49 3.56 3.35 -17.01
N SER A 50 4.55 2.44 -17.01
CA SER A 50 5.63 2.46 -18.00
C SER A 50 5.09 2.17 -19.40
N ASP A 51 5.84 2.60 -20.44
CA ASP A 51 5.46 2.37 -21.84
C ASP A 51 5.24 0.89 -22.16
N LYS A 52 6.05 0.00 -21.55
CA LYS A 52 5.88 -1.45 -21.69
C LYS A 52 4.51 -1.91 -21.18
N GLN A 53 4.05 -1.40 -20.06
CA GLN A 53 2.75 -1.76 -19.49
C GLN A 53 1.61 -1.15 -20.31
N ARG A 54 1.77 0.09 -20.77
CA ARG A 54 0.82 0.78 -21.66
C ARG A 54 0.59 -0.03 -22.93
N LYS A 55 1.67 -0.50 -23.56
CA LYS A 55 1.59 -1.33 -24.75
C LYS A 55 0.75 -2.60 -24.55
N ILE A 56 0.95 -3.29 -23.40
CA ILE A 56 0.14 -4.47 -23.05
C ILE A 56 -1.35 -4.10 -22.89
N ILE A 57 -1.65 -2.95 -22.25
CA ILE A 57 -3.03 -2.46 -22.08
C ILE A 57 -3.70 -2.23 -23.43
N GLU A 58 -3.00 -1.58 -24.35
CA GLU A 58 -3.48 -1.27 -25.70
C GLU A 58 -3.67 -2.55 -26.53
N GLU A 59 -2.68 -3.45 -26.55
CA GLU A 59 -2.74 -4.74 -27.27
C GLU A 59 -3.85 -5.66 -26.76
N GLN A 60 -4.21 -5.58 -25.49
CA GLN A 60 -5.27 -6.38 -24.88
C GLN A 60 -6.62 -5.64 -24.82
N ASN A 61 -6.72 -4.43 -25.41
CA ASN A 61 -7.92 -3.60 -25.40
C ASN A 61 -8.45 -3.30 -23.98
N LEU A 62 -7.55 -3.07 -23.01
CA LEU A 62 -7.90 -2.85 -21.60
C LEU A 62 -7.96 -1.38 -21.20
N THR A 63 -7.90 -0.45 -22.15
CA THR A 63 -7.86 0.99 -21.89
C THR A 63 -9.07 1.47 -21.09
N GLU A 64 -10.26 0.93 -21.38
CA GLU A 64 -11.52 1.29 -20.73
C GLU A 64 -11.60 0.93 -19.24
N LEU A 65 -10.63 0.14 -18.72
CA LEU A 65 -10.53 -0.15 -17.29
C LEU A 65 -10.10 1.06 -16.47
N PHE A 66 -9.50 2.05 -17.12
CA PHE A 66 -8.89 3.21 -16.48
C PHE A 66 -9.52 4.50 -16.97
N ASP A 67 -9.90 5.38 -16.07
CA ASP A 67 -10.40 6.71 -16.42
C ASP A 67 -9.25 7.63 -16.88
N VAL A 68 -8.03 7.38 -16.40
CA VAL A 68 -6.81 8.12 -16.80
C VAL A 68 -5.65 7.15 -16.95
N LEU A 69 -4.95 7.19 -18.10
CA LEU A 69 -3.65 6.57 -18.29
C LEU A 69 -2.56 7.65 -18.35
N HIS A 70 -1.62 7.59 -17.41
CA HIS A 70 -0.53 8.57 -17.31
C HIS A 70 0.83 7.88 -17.49
N PRO A 71 1.76 8.46 -18.26
CA PRO A 71 3.09 7.86 -18.42
C PRO A 71 3.90 7.92 -17.13
N LEU A 72 4.66 6.87 -16.86
CA LEU A 72 5.66 6.81 -15.81
C LEU A 72 7.06 6.89 -16.44
N PRO A 73 7.81 7.98 -16.24
CA PRO A 73 9.19 8.10 -16.69
C PRO A 73 10.09 7.01 -16.08
N GLU A 74 11.16 6.65 -16.81
CA GLU A 74 12.04 5.58 -16.40
C GLU A 74 12.72 5.85 -15.04
N GLU A 75 13.12 7.09 -14.80
CA GLU A 75 13.72 7.54 -13.54
C GLU A 75 12.78 7.36 -12.33
N HIS A 76 11.47 7.34 -12.54
CA HIS A 76 10.47 7.07 -11.51
C HIS A 76 10.00 5.61 -11.46
N SER A 77 10.50 4.74 -12.35
CA SER A 77 10.11 3.33 -12.45
C SER A 77 10.71 2.45 -11.33
N SER A 78 10.59 2.90 -10.10
CA SER A 78 11.00 2.17 -8.89
C SER A 78 10.12 2.54 -7.71
N ILE A 79 10.15 1.75 -6.63
CA ILE A 79 9.36 2.04 -5.42
C ILE A 79 9.74 3.42 -4.85
N VAL A 80 11.01 3.71 -4.73
CA VAL A 80 11.50 5.02 -4.25
C VAL A 80 11.20 6.10 -5.29
N GLY A 81 11.52 5.85 -6.56
CA GLY A 81 11.32 6.80 -7.64
C GLY A 81 9.88 7.26 -7.77
N PHE A 82 8.90 6.37 -7.60
CA PHE A 82 7.50 6.74 -7.60
C PHE A 82 7.06 7.39 -6.29
N LYS A 83 7.29 6.74 -5.14
CA LYS A 83 6.73 7.18 -3.85
C LYS A 83 7.35 8.47 -3.31
N HIS A 84 8.57 8.83 -3.73
CA HIS A 84 9.17 10.14 -3.43
C HIS A 84 8.80 11.24 -4.45
N ASN A 85 7.94 10.95 -5.41
CA ASN A 85 7.49 11.89 -6.44
C ASN A 85 5.96 11.83 -6.63
N VAL A 86 5.19 11.41 -5.62
CA VAL A 86 3.72 11.32 -5.73
C VAL A 86 3.07 12.70 -5.96
N ASP A 87 3.73 13.78 -5.56
CA ASP A 87 3.33 15.15 -5.84
C ASP A 87 3.16 15.43 -7.35
N LYS A 88 4.03 14.86 -8.19
CA LYS A 88 3.97 14.98 -9.65
C LYS A 88 2.81 14.19 -10.27
N TYR A 89 2.20 13.29 -9.52
CA TYR A 89 1.16 12.37 -9.94
C TYR A 89 -0.19 12.62 -9.25
N MET A 90 -0.38 13.79 -8.65
CA MET A 90 -1.68 14.22 -8.12
C MET A 90 -2.62 14.56 -9.27
N LEU A 91 -3.34 13.56 -9.78
CA LEU A 91 -4.21 13.68 -10.96
C LEU A 91 -5.62 14.18 -10.63
N PHE A 92 -5.99 14.16 -9.37
CA PHE A 92 -7.29 14.57 -8.84
C PHE A 92 -7.10 15.65 -7.77
N GLU A 93 -8.17 16.25 -7.28
CA GLU A 93 -8.10 17.16 -6.14
C GLU A 93 -7.70 16.39 -4.87
N LYS A 94 -8.31 15.21 -4.66
CA LYS A 94 -7.95 14.29 -3.59
C LYS A 94 -7.50 12.96 -4.18
N ASN A 95 -6.32 12.55 -3.88
CA ASN A 95 -5.68 11.37 -4.46
C ASN A 95 -5.45 10.29 -3.41
N LEU A 96 -5.88 9.07 -3.70
CA LEU A 96 -5.52 7.90 -2.90
C LEU A 96 -4.60 7.01 -3.74
N PHE A 97 -3.30 7.13 -3.48
CA PHE A 97 -2.27 6.30 -4.12
C PHE A 97 -2.25 4.92 -3.48
N LEU A 98 -2.24 3.89 -4.31
CA LEU A 98 -2.40 2.50 -3.91
C LEU A 98 -1.31 1.59 -4.50
N ASP A 99 -0.84 0.65 -3.70
CA ASP A 99 -0.05 -0.46 -4.23
C ASP A 99 -0.93 -1.38 -5.09
N SER A 100 -0.32 -2.07 -6.03
CA SER A 100 -1.03 -2.97 -6.96
C SER A 100 -1.58 -4.24 -6.30
N ASP A 101 -1.09 -4.59 -5.12
CA ASP A 101 -1.36 -5.84 -4.42
C ASP A 101 -2.32 -5.68 -3.23
N ILE A 102 -3.36 -4.89 -3.47
CA ILE A 102 -4.45 -4.60 -2.52
C ILE A 102 -5.77 -5.23 -3.01
N VAL A 103 -6.50 -5.88 -2.12
CA VAL A 103 -7.86 -6.35 -2.33
C VAL A 103 -8.82 -5.51 -1.50
N TRP A 104 -9.83 -4.94 -2.12
CA TRP A 104 -10.89 -4.20 -1.45
C TRP A 104 -11.94 -5.15 -0.88
N CYS A 105 -12.34 -4.94 0.38
CA CYS A 105 -13.21 -5.85 1.13
C CYS A 105 -14.55 -5.23 1.51
N LYS A 106 -14.71 -3.90 1.40
CA LYS A 106 -15.96 -3.19 1.70
C LYS A 106 -16.00 -1.80 1.07
N ASN A 107 -17.17 -1.13 1.18
CA ASN A 107 -17.39 0.22 0.64
C ASN A 107 -16.39 1.23 1.21
N PRO A 108 -15.63 1.95 0.35
CA PRO A 108 -14.59 2.90 0.75
C PRO A 108 -15.11 4.28 1.17
N ASP A 109 -16.41 4.60 1.06
CA ASP A 109 -16.92 5.94 1.38
C ASP A 109 -16.57 6.43 2.80
N PRO A 110 -16.72 5.61 3.87
CA PRO A 110 -16.31 6.05 5.20
C PRO A 110 -14.78 6.26 5.31
N LEU A 111 -13.99 5.47 4.58
CA LEU A 111 -12.53 5.63 4.54
C LEU A 111 -12.14 6.97 3.89
N TRP A 112 -12.75 7.33 2.75
CA TRP A 112 -12.55 8.63 2.11
C TRP A 112 -12.91 9.79 3.04
N LYS A 113 -14.05 9.68 3.75
CA LYS A 113 -14.46 10.67 4.75
C LYS A 113 -13.40 10.82 5.85
N SER A 114 -12.83 9.71 6.32
CA SER A 114 -11.78 9.73 7.33
C SER A 114 -10.47 10.32 6.81
N PHE A 115 -10.09 10.04 5.56
CA PHE A 115 -8.92 10.66 4.94
C PHE A 115 -9.08 12.16 4.70
N SER A 116 -10.29 12.63 4.43
CA SER A 116 -10.53 14.03 4.05
C SER A 116 -10.21 15.07 5.13
N ILE A 117 -9.90 14.64 6.35
CA ILE A 117 -9.42 15.54 7.43
C ILE A 117 -7.90 15.81 7.34
N PHE A 118 -7.19 15.13 6.43
CA PHE A 118 -5.75 15.28 6.23
C PHE A 118 -5.47 16.01 4.92
N ASP A 119 -4.43 16.80 4.89
CA ASP A 119 -3.86 17.35 3.67
C ASP A 119 -2.92 16.35 2.97
N PHE A 120 -2.16 15.61 3.80
CA PHE A 120 -1.33 14.48 3.40
C PHE A 120 -1.26 13.48 4.56
N THR A 121 -1.32 12.19 4.26
CA THR A 121 -1.05 11.14 5.24
C THR A 121 -0.69 9.82 4.58
N ILE A 122 0.01 8.98 5.31
CA ILE A 122 0.31 7.58 4.94
C ILE A 122 -0.23 6.70 6.05
N THR A 123 -0.76 5.53 5.69
CA THR A 123 -1.20 4.55 6.70
C THR A 123 -0.02 4.08 7.54
N GLY A 124 -0.22 3.99 8.85
CA GLY A 124 0.87 3.63 9.75
C GLY A 124 0.49 3.65 11.23
N ASN A 125 1.51 3.62 12.07
CA ASN A 125 1.40 3.79 13.51
C ASN A 125 2.18 5.04 13.95
N LEU A 126 1.67 5.73 14.95
CA LEU A 126 2.29 6.97 15.44
C LEU A 126 3.72 6.75 15.96
N ILE A 127 3.97 5.62 16.61
CA ILE A 127 5.28 5.28 17.16
C ILE A 127 5.71 3.95 16.57
N SER A 128 6.99 3.83 16.23
CA SER A 128 7.58 2.59 15.80
C SER A 128 8.85 2.27 16.54
N ASP A 129 8.89 1.07 17.08
CA ASP A 129 10.11 0.46 17.62
C ASP A 129 10.78 -0.46 16.60
N SER A 130 10.04 -0.92 15.59
CA SER A 130 10.58 -1.73 14.50
C SER A 130 10.09 -1.23 13.15
N PHE A 131 11.01 -1.08 12.20
CA PHE A 131 10.75 -0.50 10.89
C PHE A 131 11.01 -1.45 9.74
N PHE A 132 10.33 -1.20 8.62
CA PHE A 132 10.83 -1.64 7.33
C PHE A 132 12.17 -0.94 7.04
N GLY A 133 13.26 -1.70 7.08
CA GLY A 133 14.62 -1.15 7.01
C GLY A 133 15.35 -1.08 8.36
N ALA A 134 14.64 -1.30 9.48
CA ALA A 134 15.29 -1.44 10.77
C ALA A 134 15.99 -2.78 10.93
N THR A 135 16.87 -2.85 11.89
CA THR A 135 17.49 -4.07 12.38
C THR A 135 16.41 -5.06 12.81
N LYS A 136 16.55 -6.31 12.42
CA LYS A 136 15.59 -7.40 12.74
C LYS A 136 16.17 -8.35 13.79
N GLY A 137 15.27 -9.04 14.50
CA GLY A 137 15.64 -10.05 15.49
C GLY A 137 16.45 -9.47 16.66
N VAL A 138 17.46 -10.21 17.11
CA VAL A 138 18.31 -9.82 18.26
C VAL A 138 19.01 -8.48 18.05
N GLY A 139 19.23 -8.07 16.80
CA GLY A 139 19.81 -6.76 16.46
C GLY A 139 19.02 -5.57 16.97
N VAL A 140 17.70 -5.71 17.18
CA VAL A 140 16.84 -4.65 17.76
C VAL A 140 17.32 -4.30 19.17
N LEU A 141 17.74 -5.30 19.96
CA LEU A 141 18.27 -5.07 21.30
C LEU A 141 19.50 -4.17 21.26
N PHE A 142 20.39 -4.35 20.29
CA PHE A 142 21.56 -3.46 20.12
C PHE A 142 21.14 -2.03 19.75
N ASP A 143 20.11 -1.86 18.92
CA ASP A 143 19.62 -0.52 18.57
C ASP A 143 19.04 0.19 19.79
N VAL A 144 18.35 -0.54 20.67
CA VAL A 144 17.83 -0.03 21.96
C VAL A 144 18.97 0.30 22.92
N VAL A 145 19.87 -0.66 23.21
CA VAL A 145 21.00 -0.51 24.16
C VAL A 145 21.90 0.66 23.74
N PHE A 146 22.28 0.72 22.48
CA PHE A 146 23.12 1.78 21.93
C PHE A 146 22.35 3.06 21.60
N ARG A 147 21.04 3.12 21.88
CA ARG A 147 20.17 4.28 21.62
C ARG A 147 20.29 4.82 20.19
N ARG A 148 20.48 3.92 19.20
CA ARG A 148 20.72 4.29 17.79
C ARG A 148 19.57 5.12 17.22
N ARG A 149 18.32 4.71 17.49
CA ARG A 149 17.13 5.47 17.11
C ARG A 149 17.16 6.89 17.68
N LYS A 150 17.44 7.04 18.99
CA LYS A 150 17.52 8.37 19.63
C LYS A 150 18.59 9.25 19.01
N ARG A 151 19.74 8.67 18.63
CA ARG A 151 20.79 9.43 17.93
C ARG A 151 20.33 9.92 16.57
N THR A 152 19.63 9.07 15.78
CA THR A 152 19.03 9.50 14.51
C THR A 152 18.03 10.63 14.74
N LEU A 153 17.07 10.47 15.66
CA LEU A 153 16.11 11.54 15.99
C LEU A 153 16.80 12.85 16.31
N ASN A 154 17.77 12.83 17.22
CA ASN A 154 18.51 14.05 17.62
C ASN A 154 19.27 14.69 16.45
N ARG A 155 19.94 13.86 15.60
CA ARG A 155 20.72 14.33 14.45
C ARG A 155 19.86 15.05 13.42
N PHE A 156 18.66 14.56 13.17
CA PHE A 156 17.72 15.14 12.20
C PHE A 156 16.73 16.13 12.82
N GLY A 157 16.82 16.38 14.14
CA GLY A 157 15.91 17.28 14.86
C GLY A 157 14.48 16.80 14.85
N LEU A 158 14.27 15.47 15.03
CA LEU A 158 12.96 14.83 15.09
C LEU A 158 12.59 14.56 16.55
N THR A 159 11.34 14.75 16.90
CA THR A 159 10.79 14.46 18.23
C THR A 159 10.26 13.02 18.33
N TYR A 160 9.81 12.47 17.21
CA TYR A 160 9.28 11.11 17.12
C TYR A 160 9.63 10.50 15.75
N LEU A 161 9.33 9.24 15.58
CA LEU A 161 9.44 8.53 14.31
C LEU A 161 8.23 7.62 14.16
N SER A 162 7.36 7.94 13.22
CA SER A 162 6.21 7.14 12.91
C SER A 162 6.61 5.91 12.10
N ARG A 163 5.79 4.87 12.16
CA ARG A 163 5.89 3.71 11.27
C ARG A 163 4.89 3.89 10.15
N VAL A 164 5.36 4.08 8.93
CA VAL A 164 4.48 4.15 7.77
C VAL A 164 4.45 2.84 7.00
N GLN A 165 3.33 2.56 6.38
CA GLN A 165 3.15 1.49 5.41
C GLN A 165 2.62 2.12 4.13
N SER A 166 3.48 2.29 3.17
CA SER A 166 3.24 3.09 1.97
C SER A 166 2.35 2.42 0.92
N GLY A 167 1.70 1.31 1.24
CA GLY A 167 0.69 0.68 0.38
C GLY A 167 -0.54 1.56 0.13
N MET A 168 -0.76 2.58 0.99
CA MET A 168 -1.85 3.52 0.86
C MET A 168 -1.37 4.91 1.31
N ILE A 169 -1.37 5.88 0.39
CA ILE A 169 -0.96 7.27 0.61
C ILE A 169 -2.11 8.18 0.17
N TYR A 170 -2.56 9.06 1.05
CA TYR A 170 -3.55 10.08 0.73
C TYR A 170 -2.88 11.45 0.60
N ALA A 171 -3.27 12.20 -0.43
CA ALA A 171 -2.79 13.56 -0.69
C ALA A 171 -3.88 14.44 -1.30
N SER A 172 -4.11 15.61 -0.71
CA SER A 172 -5.01 16.65 -1.21
C SER A 172 -4.33 18.03 -1.32
N ASP A 173 -3.29 18.29 -0.54
CA ASP A 173 -2.49 19.51 -0.65
C ASP A 173 -1.19 19.24 -1.43
N HIS A 174 -1.05 19.90 -2.58
CA HIS A 174 0.11 19.71 -3.46
C HIS A 174 1.40 20.23 -2.84
N GLU A 175 1.37 21.40 -2.19
CA GLU A 175 2.57 22.00 -1.62
C GLU A 175 3.11 21.22 -0.44
N LEU A 176 2.22 20.73 0.44
CA LEU A 176 2.62 19.86 1.54
C LEU A 176 3.16 18.52 1.01
N THR A 177 2.47 17.91 0.03
CA THR A 177 2.90 16.66 -0.60
C THR A 177 4.29 16.80 -1.20
N LYS A 178 4.55 17.88 -1.94
CA LYS A 178 5.85 18.20 -2.53
C LYS A 178 6.94 18.33 -1.45
N LYS A 179 6.67 19.07 -0.37
CA LYS A 179 7.62 19.20 0.76
C LYS A 179 7.94 17.85 1.40
N VAL A 180 6.94 16.98 1.58
CA VAL A 180 7.18 15.62 2.11
C VAL A 180 8.07 14.82 1.16
N CYS A 181 7.80 14.86 -0.15
CA CYS A 181 8.56 14.16 -1.18
C CYS A 181 10.02 14.64 -1.23
N GLU A 182 10.24 15.94 -1.28
CA GLU A 182 11.58 16.56 -1.29
C GLU A 182 12.39 16.18 -0.05
N LEU A 183 11.81 16.34 1.14
CA LEU A 183 12.46 15.95 2.40
C LEU A 183 12.73 14.44 2.48
N ALA A 184 11.82 13.60 1.97
CA ALA A 184 12.06 12.16 1.93
C ALA A 184 13.25 11.80 1.04
N GLY A 185 13.45 12.52 -0.08
CA GLY A 185 14.64 12.43 -0.92
C GLY A 185 15.92 12.81 -0.16
N GLU A 186 15.93 13.99 0.48
CA GLU A 186 17.06 14.44 1.30
C GLU A 186 17.40 13.45 2.43
N MET A 187 16.39 12.90 3.11
CA MET A 187 16.61 11.89 4.16
C MET A 187 17.22 10.62 3.58
N LEU A 188 16.81 10.22 2.38
CA LEU A 188 17.36 9.04 1.70
C LEU A 188 18.82 9.23 1.32
N ASP A 189 19.21 10.41 0.81
CA ASP A 189 20.58 10.75 0.45
C ASP A 189 21.50 10.74 1.68
N ARG A 190 20.96 11.08 2.84
CA ARG A 190 21.67 11.07 4.14
C ARG A 190 21.50 9.75 4.92
N LYS A 191 21.17 8.65 4.25
CA LYS A 191 20.91 7.34 4.87
C LYS A 191 22.02 6.90 5.83
N ASP A 192 23.29 7.09 5.47
CA ASP A 192 24.43 6.65 6.27
C ASP A 192 24.56 7.38 7.62
N GLU A 193 23.85 8.50 7.77
CA GLU A 193 23.72 9.21 9.05
C GLU A 193 22.61 8.65 9.95
N THR A 194 21.86 7.68 9.48
CA THR A 194 20.72 7.07 10.17
C THR A 194 21.10 5.73 10.79
N HIS A 195 20.21 5.15 11.60
CA HIS A 195 20.34 3.79 12.11
C HIS A 195 19.71 2.73 11.18
N PHE A 196 19.11 3.15 10.07
CA PHE A 196 18.45 2.23 9.15
C PHE A 196 19.48 1.44 8.34
N ARG A 197 19.23 0.14 8.20
CA ARG A 197 20.03 -0.74 7.36
C ARG A 197 19.60 -0.66 5.91
N SER A 198 20.57 -0.81 5.01
CA SER A 198 20.24 -0.95 3.59
C SER A 198 19.41 -2.21 3.36
N ARG A 199 18.38 -2.06 2.55
CA ARG A 199 17.58 -3.18 2.03
C ARG A 199 17.94 -3.55 0.61
N LYS A 200 18.92 -2.87 0.03
CA LYS A 200 19.53 -3.30 -1.24
C LYS A 200 20.06 -4.71 -1.06
N MET A 201 19.88 -5.53 -2.07
CA MET A 201 20.24 -6.96 -2.09
C MET A 201 19.34 -7.89 -1.22
N GLU A 202 18.44 -7.37 -0.39
CA GLU A 202 17.46 -8.22 0.27
C GLU A 202 16.41 -8.71 -0.74
N GLN A 203 16.32 -10.02 -0.92
CA GLN A 203 15.30 -10.65 -1.80
C GLN A 203 15.34 -10.15 -3.26
N GLY A 204 16.51 -9.83 -3.78
CA GLY A 204 16.69 -9.32 -5.15
C GLY A 204 16.29 -7.84 -5.33
N ARG A 205 16.15 -7.07 -4.26
CA ARG A 205 15.89 -5.64 -4.34
C ARG A 205 17.14 -4.90 -4.80
N THR A 206 16.95 -3.97 -5.71
CA THR A 206 18.03 -3.08 -6.19
C THR A 206 17.97 -1.71 -5.51
N MET A 207 16.86 -1.38 -4.84
CA MET A 207 16.60 -0.07 -4.26
C MET A 207 16.35 -0.16 -2.75
N GLU A 208 16.51 0.97 -2.08
CA GLU A 208 16.18 1.13 -0.67
C GLU A 208 14.67 1.09 -0.41
N SER A 209 14.26 0.97 0.86
CA SER A 209 12.87 1.17 1.26
C SER A 209 12.56 2.67 1.32
N CYS A 210 11.42 3.09 0.78
CA CYS A 210 10.93 4.46 0.86
C CYS A 210 10.27 4.81 2.21
N GLU A 211 9.89 3.79 3.00
CA GLU A 211 9.01 4.00 4.15
C GLU A 211 9.68 4.77 5.30
N TRP A 212 10.94 4.46 5.61
CA TRP A 212 11.64 5.13 6.69
C TRP A 212 11.95 6.62 6.36
N SER A 213 12.28 6.93 5.11
CA SER A 213 12.57 8.31 4.67
C SER A 213 11.29 9.15 4.63
N LEU A 214 10.18 8.58 4.12
CA LEU A 214 8.85 9.20 4.22
C LEU A 214 8.43 9.42 5.68
N ALA A 215 8.64 8.44 6.57
CA ALA A 215 8.34 8.59 7.98
C ALA A 215 9.15 9.72 8.65
N MET A 216 10.44 9.85 8.31
CA MET A 216 11.28 10.94 8.80
C MET A 216 10.81 12.29 8.28
N ALA A 217 10.48 12.39 6.99
CA ALA A 217 9.96 13.62 6.38
C ALA A 217 8.63 14.05 7.02
N MET A 218 7.68 13.11 7.18
CA MET A 218 6.41 13.38 7.87
C MET A 218 6.64 13.83 9.32
N SER A 219 7.53 13.16 10.06
CA SER A 219 7.86 13.55 11.44
C SER A 219 8.49 14.92 11.51
N LYS A 220 9.33 15.30 10.54
CA LYS A 220 9.95 16.61 10.46
C LYS A 220 8.94 17.74 10.23
N LEU A 221 7.91 17.48 9.45
CA LEU A 221 6.82 18.40 9.12
C LEU A 221 5.63 18.32 10.09
N ASN A 222 5.71 17.47 11.12
CA ASN A 222 4.60 17.18 12.04
C ASN A 222 3.33 16.67 11.32
N VAL A 223 3.50 15.95 10.20
CA VAL A 223 2.40 15.33 9.45
C VAL A 223 2.03 14.00 10.11
N PRO A 224 0.79 13.82 10.56
CA PRO A 224 0.36 12.62 11.25
C PRO A 224 0.15 11.45 10.28
N VAL A 225 0.39 10.24 10.77
CA VAL A 225 0.02 9.01 10.07
C VAL A 225 -1.47 8.71 10.22
N PHE A 226 -2.07 8.08 9.22
CA PHE A 226 -3.39 7.49 9.36
C PHE A 226 -3.24 6.12 10.06
N PRO A 227 -3.86 5.91 11.22
CA PRO A 227 -3.70 4.65 11.96
C PRO A 227 -4.19 3.45 11.15
N TRP A 228 -3.34 2.43 10.96
CA TRP A 228 -3.67 1.25 10.17
C TRP A 228 -4.37 0.14 10.99
N LEU A 229 -4.10 0.09 12.30
CA LEU A 229 -4.74 -0.87 13.20
C LEU A 229 -5.91 -0.19 13.93
N GLN A 230 -7.11 -0.32 13.38
CA GLN A 230 -8.34 0.29 13.88
C GLN A 230 -9.54 -0.68 13.86
N GLY A 231 -9.30 -1.98 13.97
CA GLY A 231 -10.36 -2.99 13.91
C GLY A 231 -11.11 -2.97 12.57
N HIS A 232 -12.42 -2.83 12.59
CA HIS A 232 -13.25 -2.75 11.38
C HIS A 232 -12.96 -1.51 10.53
N GLU A 233 -12.44 -0.45 11.12
CA GLU A 233 -12.09 0.80 10.42
C GLU A 233 -10.63 0.83 9.96
N SER A 234 -9.91 -0.28 10.05
CA SER A 234 -8.55 -0.39 9.51
C SER A 234 -8.55 -0.13 8.00
N PRO A 235 -7.77 0.86 7.51
CA PRO A 235 -7.68 1.17 6.09
C PRO A 235 -7.15 -0.03 5.30
N GLN A 236 -6.14 -0.68 5.85
CA GLN A 236 -5.59 -1.92 5.31
C GLN A 236 -5.01 -2.78 6.43
N LEU A 237 -5.07 -4.10 6.24
CA LEU A 237 -4.32 -5.08 7.02
C LEU A 237 -3.47 -5.92 6.09
N ASP A 238 -2.26 -6.27 6.53
CA ASP A 238 -1.43 -7.21 5.78
C ASP A 238 -2.08 -8.59 5.78
N TYR A 239 -2.11 -9.24 4.63
CA TYR A 239 -2.51 -10.63 4.52
C TYR A 239 -1.56 -11.52 5.32
N ILE A 240 -2.14 -12.31 6.20
CA ILE A 240 -1.46 -13.33 6.98
C ILE A 240 -2.34 -14.57 6.92
N SER A 241 -1.84 -15.63 6.29
CA SER A 241 -2.62 -16.83 5.99
C SER A 241 -3.26 -17.48 7.23
N GLU A 242 -2.60 -17.39 8.39
CA GLU A 242 -3.10 -17.95 9.65
C GLU A 242 -4.16 -17.07 10.33
N LEU A 243 -4.27 -15.81 9.93
CA LEU A 243 -5.16 -14.83 10.55
C LEU A 243 -6.27 -14.37 9.61
N THR A 244 -6.20 -14.69 8.32
CA THR A 244 -7.15 -14.22 7.32
C THR A 244 -7.94 -15.39 6.74
N GLU A 245 -9.25 -15.30 6.82
CA GLU A 245 -10.18 -16.21 6.17
C GLU A 245 -10.79 -15.51 4.96
N HIS A 246 -10.84 -16.16 3.81
CA HIS A 246 -11.39 -15.63 2.58
C HIS A 246 -11.84 -16.75 1.65
N ASP A 247 -12.74 -16.44 0.71
CA ASP A 247 -13.05 -17.26 -0.46
C ASP A 247 -12.05 -16.98 -1.61
N ASP A 248 -12.12 -17.77 -2.66
CA ASP A 248 -11.16 -17.70 -3.78
C ASP A 248 -11.22 -16.36 -4.54
N ASP A 249 -12.37 -15.72 -4.58
CA ASP A 249 -12.63 -14.46 -5.27
C ASP A 249 -12.60 -13.23 -4.34
N PHE A 250 -12.28 -13.41 -3.06
CA PHE A 250 -12.26 -12.34 -2.05
C PHE A 250 -13.58 -11.55 -1.92
N HIS A 251 -14.72 -12.22 -2.09
CA HIS A 251 -16.04 -11.64 -1.74
C HIS A 251 -16.27 -11.66 -0.24
N TYR A 252 -15.79 -12.71 0.40
CA TYR A 252 -15.80 -12.87 1.83
C TYR A 252 -14.37 -12.77 2.34
N VAL A 253 -14.13 -11.80 3.23
CA VAL A 253 -12.84 -11.62 3.90
C VAL A 253 -13.08 -11.25 5.35
N ARG A 254 -12.46 -11.97 6.26
CA ARG A 254 -12.37 -11.58 7.67
C ARG A 254 -11.00 -11.90 8.25
N CYS A 255 -10.53 -11.05 9.15
CA CYS A 255 -9.23 -11.17 9.79
C CYS A 255 -9.38 -11.31 11.30
N LYS A 256 -8.56 -12.15 11.92
CA LYS A 256 -8.39 -12.12 13.37
C LYS A 256 -7.63 -10.85 13.75
N TYR A 257 -8.32 -9.98 14.46
CA TYR A 257 -7.77 -8.74 14.99
C TYR A 257 -7.50 -8.89 16.47
N TYR A 258 -6.22 -8.95 16.83
CA TYR A 258 -5.81 -9.17 18.20
C TYR A 258 -5.82 -7.87 19.01
N SER A 259 -6.09 -7.99 20.31
CA SER A 259 -6.05 -6.88 21.26
C SER A 259 -4.66 -6.23 21.39
N HIS A 260 -3.60 -6.97 21.04
CA HIS A 260 -2.22 -6.50 21.09
C HIS A 260 -1.57 -6.59 19.70
N ASP A 261 -1.11 -5.47 19.17
CA ASP A 261 -0.54 -5.36 17.81
C ASP A 261 0.81 -6.08 17.63
N PHE A 262 1.49 -6.45 18.73
CA PHE A 262 2.70 -7.26 18.72
C PHE A 262 2.54 -8.57 17.94
N VAL A 263 1.36 -9.16 17.95
CA VAL A 263 1.05 -10.40 17.21
C VAL A 263 1.32 -10.21 15.71
N PHE A 264 1.02 -9.03 15.17
CA PHE A 264 1.27 -8.72 13.76
C PHE A 264 2.75 -8.60 13.39
N SER A 265 3.65 -8.56 14.38
CA SER A 265 5.11 -8.52 14.16
C SER A 265 5.64 -9.82 13.55
N PHE A 266 4.93 -10.93 13.68
CA PHE A 266 5.35 -12.25 13.15
C PHE A 266 5.09 -12.42 11.65
N ARG A 267 4.36 -11.53 11.01
CA ARG A 267 3.98 -11.61 9.59
C ARG A 267 5.16 -11.76 8.61
N GLY A 268 6.33 -11.26 8.99
CA GLY A 268 7.56 -11.35 8.19
C GLY A 268 8.29 -12.70 8.26
N LEU A 269 7.86 -13.62 9.14
CA LEU A 269 8.47 -14.94 9.28
C LEU A 269 8.05 -15.83 8.10
N LYS A 270 9.01 -16.45 7.43
CA LYS A 270 8.76 -17.28 6.24
C LYS A 270 8.14 -18.64 6.56
N SER A 271 8.49 -19.23 7.72
CA SER A 271 8.02 -20.55 8.12
C SER A 271 6.58 -20.50 8.62
N ASN A 272 5.63 -21.07 7.88
CA ASN A 272 4.22 -21.17 8.27
C ASN A 272 4.05 -21.91 9.61
N TRP A 273 4.76 -23.04 9.79
CA TRP A 273 4.70 -23.82 11.02
C TRP A 273 5.15 -23.01 12.24
N PHE A 274 6.26 -22.28 12.11
CA PHE A 274 6.78 -21.46 13.20
C PHE A 274 5.87 -20.27 13.52
N ARG A 275 5.33 -19.59 12.49
CA ARG A 275 4.33 -18.53 12.69
C ARG A 275 3.09 -19.06 13.41
N SER A 276 2.52 -20.18 12.92
CA SER A 276 1.34 -20.81 13.54
C SER A 276 1.60 -21.21 14.99
N SER A 277 2.79 -21.72 15.28
CA SER A 277 3.18 -22.06 16.65
C SER A 277 3.26 -20.85 17.57
N LEU A 278 3.80 -19.72 17.05
CA LEU A 278 3.85 -18.45 17.80
C LEU A 278 2.45 -17.90 18.06
N TYR A 279 1.56 -17.89 17.06
CA TYR A 279 0.18 -17.44 17.26
C TYR A 279 -0.56 -18.31 18.30
N LYS A 280 -0.41 -19.62 18.23
CA LYS A 280 -0.98 -20.54 19.25
C LYS A 280 -0.41 -20.27 20.63
N PHE A 281 0.90 -20.07 20.74
CA PHE A 281 1.56 -19.80 22.02
C PHE A 281 1.05 -18.47 22.62
N PHE A 282 1.03 -17.38 21.84
CA PHE A 282 0.57 -16.09 22.34
C PHE A 282 -0.92 -16.05 22.63
N SER A 283 -1.74 -16.89 21.96
CA SER A 283 -3.17 -17.00 22.28
C SER A 283 -3.45 -17.68 23.63
N LEU A 284 -2.44 -18.22 24.30
CA LEU A 284 -2.58 -18.73 25.66
C LEU A 284 -2.48 -17.64 26.74
N PHE A 285 -2.00 -16.45 26.38
CA PHE A 285 -1.84 -15.35 27.32
C PHE A 285 -3.10 -14.49 27.34
N THR A 286 -3.70 -14.37 28.52
CA THR A 286 -4.85 -13.50 28.74
C THR A 286 -4.53 -12.06 28.35
N GLY A 287 -5.43 -11.43 27.59
CA GLY A 287 -5.27 -10.07 27.09
C GLY A 287 -4.34 -9.90 25.89
N MET A 288 -3.52 -10.90 25.54
CA MET A 288 -2.69 -10.90 24.33
C MET A 288 -3.24 -11.82 23.24
N GLY A 289 -3.87 -12.91 23.65
CA GLY A 289 -4.47 -13.91 22.77
C GLY A 289 -5.92 -13.62 22.38
N ASP A 290 -6.55 -12.65 23.01
CA ASP A 290 -7.92 -12.27 22.69
C ASP A 290 -7.99 -11.61 21.32
N TYR A 291 -8.93 -12.06 20.50
CA TYR A 291 -9.17 -11.49 19.18
C TYR A 291 -10.65 -11.42 18.84
N LEU A 292 -10.95 -10.52 17.92
CA LEU A 292 -12.26 -10.47 17.25
C LEU A 292 -12.04 -10.59 15.74
N TYR A 293 -13.08 -10.97 15.02
CA TYR A 293 -13.05 -10.94 13.56
C TYR A 293 -13.42 -9.57 13.05
N VAL A 294 -12.60 -9.04 12.16
CA VAL A 294 -12.84 -7.76 11.49
C VAL A 294 -12.72 -7.92 9.98
N THR A 295 -13.43 -7.09 9.24
CA THR A 295 -13.22 -6.89 7.81
C THR A 295 -12.66 -5.48 7.63
N PRO A 296 -11.36 -5.33 7.26
CA PRO A 296 -10.76 -4.03 6.97
C PRO A 296 -11.31 -3.46 5.65
N TYR A 297 -10.96 -2.23 5.28
CA TYR A 297 -11.26 -1.72 3.94
C TYR A 297 -10.49 -2.49 2.88
N CYS A 298 -9.22 -2.78 3.15
CA CYS A 298 -8.36 -3.52 2.23
C CYS A 298 -7.53 -4.60 2.92
N ILE A 299 -7.24 -5.67 2.18
CA ILE A 299 -6.15 -6.60 2.48
C ILE A 299 -4.96 -6.27 1.56
N HIS A 300 -3.78 -6.13 2.16
CA HIS A 300 -2.54 -5.84 1.47
C HIS A 300 -1.62 -7.06 1.44
N PHE A 301 -1.21 -7.48 0.25
CA PHE A 301 -0.35 -8.65 0.05
C PHE A 301 1.14 -8.25 -0.04
N GLY A 302 1.63 -7.45 0.90
CA GLY A 302 3.00 -6.92 0.93
C GLY A 302 4.11 -7.99 1.05
N TRP A 303 3.80 -9.20 1.56
CA TRP A 303 4.78 -10.24 1.81
C TRP A 303 4.82 -11.28 0.69
N TYR A 304 5.93 -11.40 -0.01
CA TYR A 304 6.09 -12.28 -1.17
C TYR A 304 5.67 -13.74 -0.89
N HIS A 305 6.07 -14.29 0.26
CA HIS A 305 5.76 -15.67 0.63
C HIS A 305 4.29 -15.91 1.00
N GLN A 306 3.50 -14.87 1.09
CA GLN A 306 2.07 -14.92 1.39
C GLN A 306 1.17 -14.51 0.22
N LYS A 307 1.74 -14.15 -0.94
CA LYS A 307 1.01 -13.67 -2.11
C LYS A 307 0.31 -14.76 -2.94
N VAL A 308 0.47 -16.04 -2.61
CA VAL A 308 -0.02 -17.13 -3.45
C VAL A 308 -1.52 -17.00 -3.76
N PRO A 309 -2.43 -16.76 -2.80
CA PRO A 309 -3.86 -16.62 -3.11
C PRO A 309 -4.14 -15.45 -4.06
N PHE A 310 -3.52 -14.30 -3.82
CA PHE A 310 -3.69 -13.13 -4.68
C PHE A 310 -3.11 -13.30 -6.07
N ASN A 311 -1.96 -13.98 -6.21
CA ASN A 311 -1.40 -14.30 -7.52
C ASN A 311 -2.35 -15.18 -8.32
N SER A 312 -2.91 -16.24 -7.70
CA SER A 312 -3.87 -17.11 -8.34
C SER A 312 -5.14 -16.35 -8.77
N PHE A 313 -5.69 -15.54 -7.88
CA PHE A 313 -6.83 -14.68 -8.18
C PHE A 313 -6.55 -13.73 -9.35
N SER A 314 -5.39 -13.05 -9.35
CA SER A 314 -5.02 -12.10 -10.39
C SER A 314 -4.86 -12.77 -11.77
N GLU A 315 -4.37 -14.01 -11.84
CA GLU A 315 -4.30 -14.77 -13.08
C GLU A 315 -5.70 -15.18 -13.58
N VAL A 316 -6.60 -15.59 -12.68
CA VAL A 316 -8.00 -15.90 -13.04
C VAL A 316 -8.69 -14.66 -13.58
N VAL A 317 -8.58 -13.52 -12.89
CA VAL A 317 -9.14 -12.24 -13.35
C VAL A 317 -8.58 -11.85 -14.71
N TRP A 318 -7.25 -11.91 -14.87
CA TRP A 318 -6.60 -11.59 -16.14
C TRP A 318 -7.17 -12.45 -17.29
N LYS A 319 -7.23 -13.75 -17.10
CA LYS A 319 -7.75 -14.67 -18.12
C LYS A 319 -9.21 -14.35 -18.48
N LYS A 320 -10.08 -14.16 -17.48
CA LYS A 320 -11.49 -13.83 -17.73
C LYS A 320 -11.64 -12.54 -18.55
N ILE A 321 -10.80 -11.53 -18.31
CA ILE A 321 -10.85 -10.25 -19.02
C ILE A 321 -10.30 -10.37 -20.44
N THR A 322 -9.18 -11.08 -20.65
CA THR A 322 -8.57 -11.19 -21.98
C THR A 322 -9.31 -12.16 -22.90
N ASP A 323 -9.97 -13.19 -22.34
CA ASP A 323 -10.77 -14.14 -23.12
C ASP A 323 -12.13 -13.56 -23.55
N ASN A 324 -12.61 -12.49 -22.92
CA ASN A 324 -13.89 -11.82 -23.22
C ASN A 324 -13.76 -10.32 -23.44
N PRO A 325 -13.07 -9.84 -24.49
CA PRO A 325 -12.84 -8.42 -24.72
C PRO A 325 -14.11 -7.59 -24.95
N LEU A 326 -15.23 -8.21 -25.37
CA LEU A 326 -16.52 -7.51 -25.56
C LEU A 326 -17.26 -7.21 -24.25
N SER A 327 -16.91 -7.87 -23.15
CA SER A 327 -17.49 -7.61 -21.83
C SER A 327 -16.94 -6.36 -21.16
N ILE A 328 -15.91 -5.74 -21.75
CA ILE A 328 -15.20 -4.57 -21.19
C ILE A 328 -15.94 -3.25 -21.46
N GLN A 329 -16.99 -3.23 -22.29
CA GLN A 329 -17.79 -2.00 -22.50
C GLN A 329 -18.36 -1.46 -21.19
N SER A 330 -18.30 -2.25 -20.14
CA SER A 330 -18.46 -1.71 -18.81
C SER A 330 -17.77 -2.61 -17.78
N VAL A 331 -16.62 -2.21 -17.30
CA VAL A 331 -16.07 -2.72 -16.02
C VAL A 331 -17.14 -2.59 -14.91
N ARG A 332 -18.06 -1.65 -15.07
CA ARG A 332 -19.27 -1.50 -14.27
C ARG A 332 -20.20 -2.73 -14.40
N GLU A 333 -20.30 -3.35 -15.58
CA GLU A 333 -21.06 -4.60 -15.84
C GLU A 333 -20.23 -5.86 -15.61
N TYR A 334 -18.90 -5.80 -15.80
CA TYR A 334 -18.02 -6.93 -15.55
C TYR A 334 -18.06 -7.38 -14.08
N VAL A 335 -18.25 -6.48 -13.14
CA VAL A 335 -18.52 -6.81 -11.73
C VAL A 335 -19.74 -7.74 -11.61
N ASN A 336 -20.74 -7.62 -12.49
CA ASN A 336 -21.90 -8.50 -12.50
C ASN A 336 -21.61 -9.86 -13.14
N ILE A 337 -20.67 -9.94 -14.10
CA ILE A 337 -20.27 -11.20 -14.77
C ILE A 337 -19.36 -12.04 -13.88
N VAL A 338 -18.48 -11.43 -13.11
CA VAL A 338 -17.61 -12.15 -12.16
C VAL A 338 -18.38 -12.58 -10.91
N ASN A 339 -19.53 -11.96 -10.65
CA ASN A 339 -20.41 -12.28 -9.52
C ASN A 339 -21.49 -13.33 -9.85
N GLN A 340 -21.57 -13.79 -11.10
CA GLN A 340 -22.35 -14.95 -11.56
C GLN A 340 -21.42 -16.17 -11.73
#